data_40aab5a9d3a25e4d40a584e1e14f8095
#
_entry.id   40aab5a9d3a25e4d40a584e1e14f8095
#
_cell.length_a   1.000
_cell.length_b   1.000
_cell.length_c   1.000
_cell.angle_alpha   90.00
_cell.angle_beta   90.00
_cell.angle_gamma   90.00
#
_symmetry.space_group_name_H-M   'P 1'
#
loop_
_entity.id
_entity.type
_entity.pdbx_description
1 polymer ?
#
loop_
_entity_poly.entity_id
_entity_poly.type
_entity_poly.pdbx_seq_one_letter_code
_entity_poly.pdbx_strand_id
1 'polypeptide(L)' 'DKCIGTNHTLPTMGAGRYTGGLWVGAYVKIATHQWIDERGVRAVAPPAARQSASETLEGHRHAAQLRLDRLQA' A
#
# COMPACT_ATOMS: atom_id res chain seq x y z
N ASP A 1 -19.25 -19.73 -21.17
CA ASP A 1 -18.71 -18.52 -20.55
C ASP A 1 -19.24 -17.22 -21.14
N LYS A 2 -19.98 -17.27 -22.24
CA LYS A 2 -20.62 -16.08 -22.80
C LYS A 2 -21.76 -15.63 -21.89
N CYS A 3 -21.87 -14.32 -21.66
CA CYS A 3 -22.94 -13.69 -20.86
C CYS A 3 -23.00 -14.10 -19.41
N ILE A 4 -21.97 -14.77 -18.89
CA ILE A 4 -21.93 -15.19 -17.48
C ILE A 4 -21.18 -14.20 -16.58
N GLY A 5 -20.56 -13.19 -17.19
CA GLY A 5 -19.89 -12.12 -16.46
C GLY A 5 -18.37 -12.26 -16.34
N THR A 6 -17.82 -13.38 -16.75
CA THR A 6 -16.37 -13.58 -16.80
C THR A 6 -15.82 -13.44 -18.21
N ASN A 7 -14.51 -13.27 -18.31
CA ASN A 7 -13.81 -13.48 -19.57
C ASN A 7 -13.83 -14.96 -19.95
N HIS A 8 -13.40 -15.28 -21.16
CA HIS A 8 -13.35 -16.65 -21.64
C HIS A 8 -12.49 -17.51 -20.70
N THR A 9 -13.07 -18.58 -20.19
CA THR A 9 -12.41 -19.45 -19.21
C THR A 9 -11.66 -20.55 -19.94
N LEU A 10 -10.35 -20.56 -19.81
CA LEU A 10 -9.45 -21.51 -20.46
C LEU A 10 -8.49 -22.12 -19.42
N PRO A 11 -7.87 -23.28 -19.74
CA PRO A 11 -6.79 -23.82 -18.91
C PRO A 11 -5.65 -22.81 -18.75
N THR A 12 -5.15 -22.64 -17.54
CA THR A 12 -4.18 -21.60 -17.20
C THR A 12 -2.73 -22.06 -17.23
N MET A 13 -2.49 -23.35 -17.43
CA MET A 13 -1.14 -23.94 -17.38
C MET A 13 -0.42 -23.61 -16.04
N GLY A 14 -1.18 -23.52 -14.96
CA GLY A 14 -0.67 -23.18 -13.64
C GLY A 14 -0.59 -21.70 -13.34
N ALA A 15 -0.78 -20.83 -14.32
CA ALA A 15 -0.72 -19.37 -14.10
C ALA A 15 -1.82 -18.87 -13.15
N GLY A 16 -2.94 -19.58 -13.02
CA GLY A 16 -4.01 -19.23 -12.10
C GLY A 16 -3.58 -19.25 -10.62
N ARG A 17 -2.41 -19.78 -10.30
CA ARG A 17 -1.86 -19.78 -8.94
C ARG A 17 -1.29 -18.42 -8.53
N TYR A 18 -0.92 -17.59 -9.49
CA TYR A 18 -0.25 -16.32 -9.21
C TYR A 18 -0.83 -15.13 -9.96
N THR A 19 -1.79 -15.32 -10.85
CA THR A 19 -2.44 -14.22 -11.56
C THR A 19 -3.92 -14.51 -11.75
N GLY A 20 -4.74 -13.47 -11.66
CA GLY A 20 -6.17 -13.53 -11.93
C GLY A 20 -6.52 -13.43 -13.40
N GLY A 21 -5.53 -13.26 -14.28
CA GLY A 21 -5.75 -13.16 -15.71
C GLY A 21 -6.11 -11.75 -16.17
N LEU A 22 -6.78 -11.69 -17.30
CA LEU A 22 -7.09 -10.44 -17.97
C LEU A 22 -8.36 -9.81 -17.39
N TRP A 23 -8.27 -8.53 -17.05
CA TRP A 23 -9.39 -7.73 -16.58
C TRP A 23 -9.15 -6.26 -16.92
N VAL A 24 -10.15 -5.41 -16.71
CA VAL A 24 -10.06 -4.00 -17.11
C VAL A 24 -8.89 -3.28 -16.44
N GLY A 25 -8.56 -3.64 -15.22
CA GLY A 25 -7.44 -3.05 -14.48
C GLY A 25 -6.07 -3.35 -15.10
N ALA A 26 -5.95 -4.38 -15.94
CA ALA A 26 -4.69 -4.70 -16.62
C ALA A 26 -4.29 -3.63 -17.65
N TYR A 27 -5.24 -2.81 -18.09
CA TYR A 27 -5.01 -1.76 -19.08
C TYR A 27 -4.82 -0.38 -18.47
N VAL A 28 -4.83 -0.26 -17.15
CA VAL A 28 -4.67 1.00 -16.46
C VAL A 28 -3.46 0.95 -15.53
N LYS A 29 -2.82 2.09 -15.35
CA LYS A 29 -1.77 2.25 -14.37
C LYS A 29 -2.39 2.85 -13.11
N ILE A 30 -2.18 2.18 -11.99
CA ILE A 30 -2.64 2.69 -10.70
C ILE A 30 -1.48 3.47 -10.08
N ALA A 31 -1.65 4.77 -9.96
CA ALA A 31 -0.70 5.64 -9.26
C ALA A 31 -1.32 6.02 -7.91
N THR A 32 -0.63 5.69 -6.83
CA THR A 32 -1.09 6.09 -5.51
C THR A 32 -0.63 7.51 -5.21
N HIS A 33 -1.51 8.25 -4.56
CA HIS A 33 -1.22 9.58 -4.08
C HIS A 33 -1.54 9.63 -2.58
N GLN A 34 -0.63 10.18 -1.80
CA GLN A 34 -0.77 10.18 -0.36
C GLN A 34 -0.54 11.59 0.18
N TRP A 35 -1.44 12.05 1.00
CA TRP A 35 -1.34 13.30 1.71
C TRP A 35 -1.70 13.06 3.18
N ILE A 36 -0.91 13.60 4.08
CA ILE A 36 -1.15 13.48 5.51
C ILE A 36 -1.14 14.86 6.15
N ASP A 37 -2.19 15.17 6.89
CA ASP A 37 -2.30 16.40 7.65
C ASP A 37 -1.77 16.21 9.08
N GLU A 38 -1.84 17.27 9.89
CA GLU A 38 -1.39 17.24 11.28
C GLU A 38 -2.06 16.15 12.10
N ARG A 39 -3.38 15.99 11.95
CA ARG A 39 -4.14 14.96 12.66
C ARG A 39 -3.67 13.56 12.26
N GLY A 40 -3.46 13.35 10.97
CA GLY A 40 -2.94 12.09 10.46
C GLY A 40 -1.55 11.79 10.98
N VAL A 41 -0.65 12.77 11.04
CA VAL A 41 0.69 12.61 11.60
C VAL A 41 0.62 12.20 13.07
N ARG A 42 -0.22 12.84 13.88
CA ARG A 42 -0.39 12.50 15.27
C ARG A 42 -0.88 11.06 15.48
N ALA A 43 -1.72 10.57 14.58
CA ALA A 43 -2.26 9.21 14.64
C ALA A 43 -1.27 8.15 14.17
N VAL A 44 -0.53 8.43 13.10
CA VAL A 44 0.28 7.43 12.39
C VAL A 44 1.74 7.43 12.81
N ALA A 45 2.32 8.60 13.10
CA ALA A 45 3.75 8.68 13.37
C ALA A 45 4.21 7.92 14.63
N PRO A 46 3.47 7.92 15.76
CA PRO A 46 3.91 7.15 16.92
C PRO A 46 4.01 5.63 16.64
N PRO A 47 2.98 4.95 16.09
CA PRO A 47 3.13 3.53 15.76
C PRO A 47 4.18 3.28 14.67
N ALA A 48 4.30 4.18 13.68
CA ALA A 48 5.32 4.05 12.64
C ALA A 48 6.74 4.13 13.22
N ALA A 49 6.98 5.04 14.15
CA ALA A 49 8.28 5.15 14.83
C ALA A 49 8.60 3.88 15.63
N ARG A 50 7.61 3.32 16.34
CA ARG A 50 7.79 2.08 17.11
C ARG A 50 8.06 0.89 16.20
N GLN A 51 7.31 0.76 15.12
CA GLN A 51 7.50 -0.30 14.15
C GLN A 51 8.90 -0.20 13.51
N SER A 52 9.29 0.98 13.07
CA SER A 52 10.60 1.21 12.47
C SER A 52 11.74 0.91 13.43
N ALA A 53 11.59 1.27 14.71
CA ALA A 53 12.58 0.94 15.73
C ALA A 53 12.72 -0.58 15.91
N SER A 54 11.60 -1.32 15.95
CA SER A 54 11.61 -2.77 16.08
C SER A 54 12.24 -3.47 14.88
N GLU A 55 12.17 -2.85 13.70
CA GLU A 55 12.78 -3.32 12.47
C GLU A 55 14.22 -2.82 12.29
N THR A 56 14.76 -2.09 13.25
CA THR A 56 16.09 -1.45 13.17
C THR A 56 16.23 -0.46 12.01
N LEU A 57 15.12 0.13 11.57
CA LEU A 57 15.10 1.13 10.49
C LEU A 57 15.16 2.55 11.09
N GLU A 58 16.34 2.93 11.57
CA GLU A 58 16.52 4.19 12.32
C GLU A 58 16.21 5.45 11.50
N GLY A 59 16.51 5.45 10.20
CA GLY A 59 16.18 6.57 9.33
C GLY A 59 14.66 6.79 9.24
N HIS A 60 13.89 5.73 9.10
CA HIS A 60 12.43 5.80 9.06
C HIS A 60 11.86 6.20 10.42
N ARG A 61 12.41 5.65 11.52
CA ARG A 61 12.02 6.04 12.87
C ARG A 61 12.25 7.54 13.10
N HIS A 62 13.41 8.03 12.73
CA HIS A 62 13.77 9.44 12.89
C HIS A 62 12.84 10.34 12.06
N ALA A 63 12.51 9.95 10.83
CA ALA A 63 11.61 10.71 9.98
C ALA A 63 10.19 10.83 10.57
N ALA A 64 9.68 9.76 11.18
CA ALA A 64 8.39 9.78 11.86
C ALA A 64 8.44 10.66 13.12
N GLN A 65 9.48 10.51 13.92
CA GLN A 65 9.67 11.28 15.15
C GLN A 65 9.82 12.79 14.86
N LEU A 66 10.55 13.13 13.83
CA LEU A 66 10.75 14.53 13.44
C LEU A 66 9.44 15.25 13.11
N ARG A 67 8.51 14.55 12.46
CA ARG A 67 7.19 15.10 12.16
C ARG A 67 6.40 15.41 13.44
N LEU A 68 6.44 14.48 14.41
CA LEU A 68 5.81 14.70 15.72
C LEU A 68 6.45 15.87 16.47
N ASP A 69 7.77 15.95 16.50
CA ASP A 69 8.50 16.99 17.21
C ASP A 69 8.14 18.38 16.65
N ARG A 70 7.99 18.49 15.34
CA ARG A 70 7.57 19.74 14.70
C ARG A 70 6.18 20.18 15.11
N LEU A 71 5.26 19.24 15.35
CA LEU A 71 3.91 19.56 15.79
C LEU A 71 3.84 19.98 17.25
N GLN A 72 4.84 19.63 18.03
CA GLN A 72 4.93 19.97 19.46
C GLN A 72 5.72 21.26 19.70
N ALA A 73 6.40 21.74 18.69
CA ALA A 73 7.24 22.94 18.78
C ALA A 73 6.43 24.27 18.73
#